data_f5ad98536e97dfb8da04ea150ae9b42a
#
_entry.id   f5ad98536e97dfb8da04ea150ae9b42a
#
_cell.length_a   1.000
_cell.length_b   1.000
_cell.length_c   1.000
_cell.angle_alpha   90.00
_cell.angle_beta   90.00
_cell.angle_gamma   90.00
#
_symmetry.space_group_name_H-M   'P 1'
#
loop_
_entity.id
_entity.type
_entity.pdbx_description
1 polymer ?
#
loop_
_entity_poly.entity_id
_entity_poly.type
_entity_poly.pdbx_seq_one_letter_code
_entity_poly.pdbx_strand_id
1 'polypeptide(L)'
;MTMRVAIIVSLFCAHAHAQTDMTQGELLSETPIWPIPQEMTLEEYTDANRRLSVGLLLMSVPLPGSLHFYAGERRAGWKHVGAAALGLTSIVAGAALINEKDSWEKSDFETTDIVGQSGKVTRYEKVPVGEENGAMVYRYDKLGRKEEGGGGALIVLGAGLLVGQFIHDLVGGIKTIERKRDAVRFKYGKRMGLSLDIQPNIDVTRGQLGAQLSLRF
;
A
#
# COMPACT_ATOMS: atom_id res chain seq x y z
N MET A 1 13.33 16.61 -2.63
CA MET A 1 12.47 15.58 -2.04
C MET A 1 11.02 15.62 -2.53
N THR A 2 10.52 16.71 -3.07
CA THR A 2 9.14 16.92 -3.52
C THR A 2 8.74 16.22 -4.84
N MET A 3 9.70 15.92 -5.73
CA MET A 3 9.40 15.33 -7.05
C MET A 3 9.09 13.82 -7.01
N ARG A 4 9.60 13.07 -6.03
CA ARG A 4 9.35 11.61 -5.91
C ARG A 4 7.99 11.26 -5.32
N VAL A 5 7.42 12.12 -4.48
CA VAL A 5 6.07 11.94 -3.91
C VAL A 5 5.00 12.19 -4.97
N ALA A 6 5.20 13.13 -5.89
CA ALA A 6 4.27 13.42 -6.97
C ALA A 6 4.11 12.24 -7.95
N ILE A 7 5.18 11.46 -8.21
CA ILE A 7 5.13 10.29 -9.10
C ILE A 7 4.30 9.16 -8.47
N ILE A 8 4.39 8.94 -7.16
CA ILE A 8 3.62 7.89 -6.48
C ILE A 8 2.13 8.23 -6.47
N VAL A 9 1.77 9.49 -6.22
CA VAL A 9 0.36 9.94 -6.26
C VAL A 9 -0.19 9.87 -7.69
N SER A 10 0.60 10.22 -8.71
CA SER A 10 0.20 10.13 -10.12
C SER A 10 -0.02 8.69 -10.58
N LEU A 11 0.78 7.73 -10.10
CA LEU A 11 0.58 6.31 -10.38
C LEU A 11 -0.71 5.76 -9.75
N PHE A 12 -1.08 6.20 -8.55
CA PHE A 12 -2.35 5.82 -7.92
C PHE A 12 -3.56 6.41 -8.67
N CYS A 13 -3.49 7.67 -9.11
CA CYS A 13 -4.57 8.29 -9.90
C CYS A 13 -4.70 7.67 -11.30
N ALA A 14 -3.62 7.29 -11.96
CA ALA A 14 -3.66 6.65 -13.27
C ALA A 14 -4.31 5.25 -13.22
N HIS A 15 -4.12 4.49 -12.12
CA HIS A 15 -4.80 3.20 -11.94
C HIS A 15 -6.30 3.34 -11.64
N ALA A 16 -6.72 4.42 -10.99
CA ALA A 16 -8.15 4.67 -10.74
C ALA A 16 -8.92 4.96 -12.04
N HIS A 17 -8.30 5.57 -13.04
CA HIS A 17 -8.94 5.83 -14.33
C HIS A 17 -8.98 4.61 -15.27
N ALA A 18 -8.04 3.67 -15.14
CA ALA A 18 -8.02 2.46 -15.96
C ALA A 18 -9.11 1.44 -15.56
N GLN A 19 -9.68 1.57 -14.36
CA GLN A 19 -10.73 0.67 -13.87
C GLN A 19 -12.15 1.08 -14.30
N THR A 20 -12.37 2.28 -14.79
CA THR A 20 -13.71 2.76 -15.16
C THR A 20 -14.24 2.13 -16.44
N ASP A 21 -13.39 1.61 -17.32
CA ASP A 21 -13.82 0.97 -18.57
C ASP A 21 -14.12 -0.53 -18.46
N MET A 22 -13.67 -1.20 -17.40
CA MET A 22 -14.00 -2.61 -17.12
C MET A 22 -15.31 -2.81 -16.35
N THR A 23 -15.99 -1.74 -15.95
CA THR A 23 -17.13 -1.79 -15.02
C THR A 23 -18.49 -1.70 -15.68
N GLN A 24 -18.59 -1.80 -17.00
CA GLN A 24 -19.88 -1.87 -17.67
C GLN A 24 -20.56 -3.25 -17.60
N GLY A 25 -20.01 -4.22 -16.90
CA GLY A 25 -20.66 -5.51 -16.66
C GLY A 25 -20.64 -5.87 -15.18
N GLU A 26 -21.74 -5.70 -14.51
CA GLU A 26 -22.23 -6.45 -13.32
C GLU A 26 -21.30 -6.79 -12.13
N LEU A 27 -19.98 -6.73 -12.26
CA LEU A 27 -19.02 -7.10 -11.20
C LEU A 27 -19.05 -6.16 -9.99
N LEU A 28 -19.61 -4.97 -10.13
CA LEU A 28 -19.80 -4.00 -9.06
C LEU A 28 -21.28 -3.65 -8.84
N SER A 29 -22.21 -4.54 -9.18
CA SER A 29 -23.58 -4.34 -8.75
C SER A 29 -23.61 -4.37 -7.23
N GLU A 30 -23.40 -3.21 -6.63
CA GLU A 30 -23.57 -2.97 -5.20
C GLU A 30 -25.08 -2.91 -4.83
N THR A 31 -25.93 -3.41 -5.73
CA THR A 31 -27.37 -3.51 -5.49
C THR A 31 -27.64 -4.56 -4.41
N PRO A 32 -28.40 -4.21 -3.38
CA PRO A 32 -28.83 -5.15 -2.36
C PRO A 32 -29.61 -6.32 -2.95
N ILE A 33 -29.50 -7.49 -2.34
CA ILE A 33 -30.35 -8.63 -2.69
C ILE A 33 -31.79 -8.31 -2.34
N TRP A 34 -32.68 -8.39 -3.35
CA TRP A 34 -34.10 -8.18 -3.19
C TRP A 34 -34.88 -9.10 -4.14
N PRO A 35 -35.93 -9.83 -3.70
CA PRO A 35 -36.41 -9.94 -2.30
C PRO A 35 -35.47 -10.71 -1.39
N ILE A 36 -35.51 -10.43 -0.08
CA ILE A 36 -34.70 -11.13 0.91
C ILE A 36 -35.28 -12.54 1.14
N PRO A 37 -34.51 -13.62 0.90
CA PRO A 37 -34.95 -14.97 1.21
C PRO A 37 -35.22 -15.15 2.71
N GLN A 38 -36.33 -15.81 3.07
CA GLN A 38 -36.71 -16.00 4.50
C GLN A 38 -35.70 -16.79 5.29
N GLU A 39 -34.90 -17.65 4.64
CA GLU A 39 -33.89 -18.49 5.28
C GLU A 39 -32.53 -17.79 5.42
N MET A 40 -32.40 -16.57 4.90
CA MET A 40 -31.13 -15.81 4.93
C MET A 40 -30.88 -15.28 6.34
N THR A 41 -29.73 -15.61 6.90
CA THR A 41 -29.32 -15.07 8.19
C THR A 41 -28.88 -13.60 8.06
N LEU A 42 -28.89 -12.88 9.17
CA LEU A 42 -28.42 -11.48 9.20
C LEU A 42 -26.93 -11.37 8.77
N GLU A 43 -26.11 -12.36 9.12
CA GLU A 43 -24.70 -12.40 8.73
C GLU A 43 -24.57 -12.56 7.21
N GLU A 44 -25.30 -13.50 6.61
CA GLU A 44 -25.33 -13.70 5.17
C GLU A 44 -25.86 -12.47 4.43
N TYR A 45 -26.91 -11.84 4.95
CA TYR A 45 -27.42 -10.58 4.38
C TYR A 45 -26.35 -9.48 4.41
N THR A 46 -25.65 -9.35 5.52
CA THR A 46 -24.56 -8.37 5.66
C THR A 46 -23.43 -8.68 4.69
N ASP A 47 -23.01 -9.94 4.57
CA ASP A 47 -21.92 -10.36 3.67
C ASP A 47 -22.32 -10.16 2.19
N ALA A 48 -23.55 -10.46 1.82
CA ALA A 48 -24.06 -10.28 0.45
C ALA A 48 -24.12 -8.81 0.02
N ASN A 49 -24.35 -7.91 0.98
CA ASN A 49 -24.53 -6.48 0.74
C ASN A 49 -23.30 -5.62 1.12
N ARG A 50 -22.15 -6.24 1.40
CA ARG A 50 -20.90 -5.49 1.62
C ARG A 50 -20.48 -4.78 0.35
N ARG A 51 -20.35 -3.47 0.42
CA ARG A 51 -19.94 -2.63 -0.70
C ARG A 51 -18.43 -2.47 -0.71
N LEU A 52 -17.81 -2.78 -1.84
CA LEU A 52 -16.36 -2.60 -2.00
C LEU A 52 -15.98 -1.11 -1.93
N SER A 53 -16.82 -0.23 -2.48
CA SER A 53 -16.65 1.22 -2.41
C SER A 53 -16.55 1.74 -0.96
N VAL A 54 -17.39 1.22 -0.06
CA VAL A 54 -17.34 1.56 1.37
C VAL A 54 -16.04 1.05 2.01
N GLY A 55 -15.63 -0.18 1.67
CA GLY A 55 -14.35 -0.73 2.12
C GLY A 55 -13.17 0.13 1.70
N LEU A 56 -13.11 0.54 0.43
CA LEU A 56 -12.05 1.40 -0.08
C LEU A 56 -12.08 2.79 0.55
N LEU A 57 -13.26 3.34 0.82
CA LEU A 57 -13.40 4.59 1.55
C LEU A 57 -12.84 4.49 2.98
N LEU A 58 -13.07 3.38 3.68
CA LEU A 58 -12.48 3.13 5.01
C LEU A 58 -10.96 3.06 4.97
N MET A 59 -10.37 2.60 3.85
CA MET A 59 -8.92 2.59 3.65
C MET A 59 -8.32 3.98 3.42
N SER A 60 -9.12 4.99 3.07
CA SER A 60 -8.63 6.37 2.96
C SER A 60 -8.14 6.92 4.30
N VAL A 61 -8.67 6.38 5.41
CA VAL A 61 -8.10 6.54 6.75
C VAL A 61 -7.19 5.35 7.00
N PRO A 62 -5.86 5.53 7.14
CA PRO A 62 -4.90 4.42 7.20
C PRO A 62 -4.94 3.68 8.56
N LEU A 63 -6.10 3.11 8.88
CA LEU A 63 -6.29 2.27 10.06
C LEU A 63 -5.90 0.82 9.71
N PRO A 64 -4.94 0.23 10.44
CA PRO A 64 -4.50 -1.15 10.20
C PRO A 64 -5.65 -2.14 10.35
N GLY A 65 -5.85 -3.00 9.35
CA GLY A 65 -6.86 -4.05 9.39
C GLY A 65 -8.29 -3.58 9.07
N SER A 66 -8.48 -2.33 8.63
CA SER A 66 -9.81 -1.74 8.39
C SER A 66 -10.66 -2.55 7.43
N LEU A 67 -10.09 -3.05 6.33
CA LEU A 67 -10.81 -3.89 5.36
C LEU A 67 -11.19 -5.25 5.93
N HIS A 68 -10.30 -5.89 6.69
CA HIS A 68 -10.61 -7.16 7.33
C HIS A 68 -11.68 -7.00 8.41
N PHE A 69 -11.66 -5.91 9.19
CA PHE A 69 -12.74 -5.61 10.12
C PHE A 69 -14.06 -5.38 9.40
N TYR A 70 -14.04 -4.60 8.31
CA TYR A 70 -15.23 -4.39 7.48
C TYR A 70 -15.72 -5.69 6.84
N ALA A 71 -14.83 -6.59 6.40
CA ALA A 71 -15.15 -7.91 5.90
C ALA A 71 -15.68 -8.88 6.97
N GLY A 72 -15.73 -8.46 8.26
CA GLY A 72 -16.14 -9.32 9.38
C GLY A 72 -15.05 -10.29 9.86
N GLU A 73 -13.83 -10.19 9.35
CA GLU A 73 -12.68 -11.02 9.73
C GLU A 73 -11.90 -10.41 10.90
N ARG A 74 -12.54 -10.32 12.06
CA ARG A 74 -11.97 -9.67 13.25
C ARG A 74 -10.58 -10.19 13.64
N ARG A 75 -10.35 -11.51 13.51
CA ARG A 75 -9.04 -12.11 13.84
C ARG A 75 -7.94 -11.63 12.91
N ALA A 76 -8.24 -11.52 11.63
CA ALA A 76 -7.30 -10.99 10.64
C ALA A 76 -7.05 -9.49 10.88
N GLY A 77 -8.11 -8.71 11.12
CA GLY A 77 -8.00 -7.29 11.45
C GLY A 77 -7.06 -7.04 12.65
N TRP A 78 -7.21 -7.78 13.75
CA TRP A 78 -6.33 -7.65 14.91
C TRP A 78 -4.87 -8.05 14.64
N LYS A 79 -4.62 -9.01 13.72
CA LYS A 79 -3.24 -9.33 13.28
C LYS A 79 -2.59 -8.15 12.59
N HIS A 80 -3.34 -7.42 11.76
CA HIS A 80 -2.85 -6.20 11.09
C HIS A 80 -2.55 -5.09 12.10
N VAL A 81 -3.40 -4.89 13.10
CA VAL A 81 -3.14 -3.93 14.20
C VAL A 81 -1.86 -4.30 14.95
N GLY A 82 -1.69 -5.58 15.29
CA GLY A 82 -0.47 -6.07 15.95
C GLY A 82 0.79 -5.85 15.11
N ALA A 83 0.74 -6.15 13.80
CA ALA A 83 1.86 -5.93 12.89
C ALA A 83 2.22 -4.44 12.77
N ALA A 84 1.21 -3.57 12.69
CA ALA A 84 1.43 -2.14 12.67
C ALA A 84 2.04 -1.60 13.97
N ALA A 85 1.57 -2.09 15.12
CA ALA A 85 2.14 -1.74 16.42
C ALA A 85 3.62 -2.16 16.53
N LEU A 86 3.96 -3.38 16.07
CA LEU A 86 5.34 -3.84 15.98
C LEU A 86 6.18 -2.97 15.05
N GLY A 87 5.64 -2.59 13.88
CA GLY A 87 6.32 -1.71 12.94
C GLY A 87 6.64 -0.35 13.55
N LEU A 88 5.65 0.28 14.20
CA LEU A 88 5.83 1.55 14.89
C LEU A 88 6.84 1.46 16.04
N THR A 89 6.74 0.41 16.85
CA THR A 89 7.69 0.17 17.95
C THR A 89 9.11 0.00 17.44
N SER A 90 9.29 -0.73 16.32
CA SER A 90 10.60 -0.90 15.69
C SER A 90 11.17 0.43 15.19
N ILE A 91 10.35 1.31 14.61
CA ILE A 91 10.80 2.65 14.16
C ILE A 91 11.23 3.49 15.36
N VAL A 92 10.42 3.53 16.42
CA VAL A 92 10.72 4.30 17.63
C VAL A 92 11.98 3.79 18.31
N ALA A 93 12.09 2.46 18.48
CA ALA A 93 13.29 1.84 19.05
C ALA A 93 14.53 2.09 18.17
N GLY A 94 14.36 1.97 16.84
CA GLY A 94 15.44 2.29 15.89
C GLY A 94 15.90 3.74 15.99
N ALA A 95 14.98 4.68 16.07
CA ALA A 95 15.30 6.09 16.25
C ALA A 95 16.03 6.37 17.57
N ALA A 96 15.63 5.69 18.66
CA ALA A 96 16.31 5.81 19.95
C ALA A 96 17.72 5.18 19.97
N LEU A 97 17.96 4.20 19.09
CA LEU A 97 19.27 3.51 18.99
C LEU A 97 20.21 4.14 17.95
N ILE A 98 19.75 5.16 17.21
CA ILE A 98 20.66 5.95 16.37
C ILE A 98 21.46 6.87 17.28
N ASN A 99 22.69 6.45 17.57
CA ASN A 99 23.66 7.29 18.23
C ASN A 99 24.64 7.82 17.17
N GLU A 100 24.64 9.14 16.96
CA GLU A 100 25.76 9.79 16.28
C GLU A 100 26.96 9.75 17.24
N LYS A 101 27.90 8.83 17.03
CA LYS A 101 29.19 8.93 17.72
C LYS A 101 29.93 10.14 17.17
N ASP A 102 30.69 10.82 18.06
CA ASP A 102 31.61 11.88 17.69
C ASP A 102 32.83 11.36 16.89
N SER A 103 32.71 10.21 16.25
CA SER A 103 33.72 9.65 15.37
C SER A 103 33.41 9.99 13.91
N TRP A 104 34.35 10.71 13.33
CA TRP A 104 34.32 11.03 11.89
C TRP A 104 34.95 9.91 11.08
N GLU A 105 34.69 9.89 9.80
CA GLU A 105 35.41 9.04 8.86
C GLU A 105 36.92 9.34 8.97
N LYS A 106 37.74 8.29 8.85
CA LYS A 106 39.18 8.45 8.86
C LYS A 106 39.61 9.22 7.61
N SER A 107 40.42 10.24 7.80
CA SER A 107 41.04 10.99 6.71
C SER A 107 42.56 10.86 6.83
N ASP A 108 43.25 10.74 5.70
CA ASP A 108 44.71 10.76 5.59
C ASP A 108 45.22 12.21 5.44
N PHE A 109 44.34 13.20 5.36
CA PHE A 109 44.65 14.60 5.21
C PHE A 109 44.37 15.38 6.48
N GLU A 110 44.93 16.60 6.56
CA GLU A 110 44.66 17.54 7.64
C GLU A 110 43.17 17.86 7.72
N THR A 111 42.58 17.79 8.92
CA THR A 111 41.13 18.05 9.10
C THR A 111 40.92 19.38 9.82
N THR A 112 39.87 20.09 9.44
CA THR A 112 39.47 21.36 10.07
C THR A 112 37.99 21.28 10.48
N ASP A 113 37.69 21.67 11.72
CA ASP A 113 36.32 21.72 12.25
C ASP A 113 35.74 23.12 12.08
N ILE A 114 34.57 23.20 11.45
CA ILE A 114 33.82 24.45 11.29
C ILE A 114 32.55 24.35 12.13
N VAL A 115 32.37 25.30 13.05
CA VAL A 115 31.16 25.40 13.88
C VAL A 115 30.17 26.30 13.16
N GLY A 116 29.01 25.73 12.75
CA GLY A 116 27.93 26.49 12.14
C GLY A 116 27.17 27.37 13.14
N GLN A 117 26.32 28.27 12.65
CA GLN A 117 25.51 29.17 13.50
C GLN A 117 24.59 28.43 14.49
N SER A 118 24.22 27.18 14.19
CA SER A 118 23.42 26.30 15.05
C SER A 118 24.25 25.56 16.12
N GLY A 119 25.56 25.84 16.25
CA GLY A 119 26.47 25.10 17.11
C GLY A 119 26.87 23.72 16.59
N LYS A 120 26.42 23.34 15.42
CA LYS A 120 26.76 22.05 14.80
C LYS A 120 28.18 22.10 14.25
N VAL A 121 29.07 21.20 14.73
CA VAL A 121 30.42 21.02 14.22
C VAL A 121 30.35 20.19 12.92
N THR A 122 31.01 20.70 11.89
CA THR A 122 31.19 19.97 10.61
C THR A 122 32.71 19.87 10.37
N ARG A 123 33.21 18.67 10.14
CA ARG A 123 34.63 18.41 9.85
C ARG A 123 34.85 18.32 8.35
N TYR A 124 35.92 19.00 7.91
CA TYR A 124 36.35 18.97 6.52
C TYR A 124 37.78 18.45 6.47
N GLU A 125 38.11 17.67 5.46
CA GLU A 125 39.49 17.33 5.12
C GLU A 125 40.03 18.30 4.08
N LYS A 126 41.31 18.63 4.22
CA LYS A 126 42.03 19.59 3.40
C LYS A 126 42.89 18.83 2.38
N VAL A 127 42.30 18.57 1.22
CA VAL A 127 42.92 17.77 0.14
C VAL A 127 43.73 18.69 -0.76
N PRO A 128 45.06 18.49 -0.92
CA PRO A 128 45.87 19.28 -1.85
C PRO A 128 45.48 18.93 -3.28
N VAL A 129 45.11 19.93 -4.10
CA VAL A 129 44.69 19.73 -5.49
C VAL A 129 45.67 20.24 -6.52
N GLY A 130 46.66 21.06 -6.10
CA GLY A 130 47.68 21.59 -7.01
C GLY A 130 48.42 22.76 -6.40
N GLU A 131 49.34 23.32 -7.16
CA GLU A 131 50.10 24.51 -6.80
C GLU A 131 49.77 25.63 -7.81
N GLU A 132 49.41 26.80 -7.29
CA GLU A 132 49.13 27.99 -8.09
C GLU A 132 49.96 29.15 -7.55
N ASN A 133 50.78 29.78 -8.41
CA ASN A 133 51.68 30.87 -8.05
C ASN A 133 52.62 30.56 -6.87
N GLY A 134 53.11 29.33 -6.76
CA GLY A 134 54.00 28.91 -5.66
C GLY A 134 53.31 28.66 -4.32
N ALA A 135 51.96 28.70 -4.31
CA ALA A 135 51.14 28.39 -3.14
C ALA A 135 50.29 27.12 -3.40
N MET A 136 50.27 26.23 -2.39
CA MET A 136 49.45 25.02 -2.48
C MET A 136 47.97 25.39 -2.41
N VAL A 137 47.17 24.89 -3.39
CA VAL A 137 45.72 25.04 -3.41
C VAL A 137 45.05 23.81 -2.83
N TYR A 138 44.10 24.03 -1.94
CA TYR A 138 43.39 22.96 -1.25
C TYR A 138 41.89 22.96 -1.56
N ARG A 139 41.35 21.77 -1.69
CA ARG A 139 39.90 21.55 -1.69
C ARG A 139 39.46 21.05 -0.31
N TYR A 140 38.34 21.56 0.18
CA TYR A 140 37.75 21.13 1.45
C TYR A 140 36.62 20.17 1.19
N ASP A 141 36.85 18.89 1.47
CA ASP A 141 35.82 17.84 1.31
C ASP A 141 35.22 17.53 2.69
N LYS A 142 33.90 17.49 2.77
CA LYS A 142 33.17 17.28 4.01
C LYS A 142 33.25 15.81 4.42
N LEU A 143 33.77 15.56 5.64
CA LEU A 143 33.79 14.24 6.24
C LEU A 143 32.39 13.84 6.80
N GLY A 144 31.99 12.60 6.55
CA GLY A 144 30.82 12.01 7.14
C GLY A 144 31.01 11.66 8.61
N ARG A 145 29.98 11.79 9.43
CA ARG A 145 29.95 11.17 10.76
C ARG A 145 29.68 9.69 10.63
N LYS A 146 30.39 8.86 11.37
CA LYS A 146 30.10 7.43 11.44
C LYS A 146 28.87 7.21 12.28
N GLU A 147 27.84 6.66 11.65
CA GLU A 147 26.69 6.11 12.35
C GLU A 147 27.06 4.72 12.88
N GLU A 148 27.22 4.57 14.19
CA GLU A 148 27.31 3.26 14.84
C GLU A 148 26.01 2.98 15.57
N GLY A 149 25.31 1.93 15.14
CA GLY A 149 24.10 1.43 15.79
C GLY A 149 23.17 0.72 14.82
N GLY A 150 22.56 -0.36 15.27
CA GLY A 150 21.55 -1.10 14.49
C GLY A 150 20.22 -0.36 14.30
N GLY A 151 20.12 0.90 14.73
CA GLY A 151 18.90 1.70 14.70
C GLY A 151 18.32 1.89 13.31
N GLY A 152 19.18 2.13 12.30
CA GLY A 152 18.74 2.28 10.91
C GLY A 152 18.07 1.03 10.36
N ALA A 153 18.60 -0.15 10.68
CA ALA A 153 18.01 -1.42 10.27
C ALA A 153 16.60 -1.64 10.88
N LEU A 154 16.41 -1.27 12.16
CA LEU A 154 15.11 -1.35 12.82
C LEU A 154 14.09 -0.39 12.21
N ILE A 155 14.48 0.80 11.80
CA ILE A 155 13.60 1.76 11.13
C ILE A 155 13.16 1.20 9.77
N VAL A 156 14.09 0.66 8.98
CA VAL A 156 13.77 0.06 7.67
C VAL A 156 12.83 -1.13 7.84
N LEU A 157 13.10 -2.01 8.81
CA LEU A 157 12.25 -3.16 9.12
C LEU A 157 10.85 -2.71 9.58
N GLY A 158 10.76 -1.74 10.46
CA GLY A 158 9.49 -1.19 10.94
C GLY A 158 8.67 -0.54 9.82
N ALA A 159 9.32 0.24 8.94
CA ALA A 159 8.66 0.82 7.77
C ALA A 159 8.19 -0.26 6.79
N GLY A 160 9.00 -1.30 6.55
CA GLY A 160 8.63 -2.43 5.73
C GLY A 160 7.41 -3.19 6.27
N LEU A 161 7.33 -3.38 7.59
CA LEU A 161 6.16 -4.00 8.24
C LEU A 161 4.90 -3.14 8.05
N LEU A 162 4.98 -1.82 8.20
CA LEU A 162 3.84 -0.92 8.00
C LEU A 162 3.33 -0.95 6.58
N VAL A 163 4.22 -0.86 5.59
CA VAL A 163 3.85 -0.92 4.18
C VAL A 163 3.32 -2.30 3.80
N GLY A 164 4.01 -3.36 4.21
CA GLY A 164 3.63 -4.74 3.91
C GLY A 164 2.25 -5.10 4.48
N GLN A 165 1.97 -4.73 5.73
CA GLN A 165 0.68 -4.99 6.34
C GLN A 165 -0.44 -4.19 5.66
N PHE A 166 -0.17 -2.94 5.24
CA PHE A 166 -1.16 -2.13 4.53
C PHE A 166 -1.53 -2.74 3.17
N ILE A 167 -0.53 -3.18 2.40
CA ILE A 167 -0.76 -3.86 1.12
C ILE A 167 -1.52 -5.18 1.34
N HIS A 168 -1.15 -5.93 2.38
CA HIS A 168 -1.81 -7.20 2.70
C HIS A 168 -3.26 -6.98 3.14
N ASP A 169 -3.56 -5.95 3.95
CA ASP A 169 -4.93 -5.59 4.34
C ASP A 169 -5.75 -5.20 3.10
N LEU A 170 -5.17 -4.38 2.20
CA LEU A 170 -5.85 -3.97 0.97
C LEU A 170 -6.21 -5.17 0.09
N VAL A 171 -5.21 -5.96 -0.31
CA VAL A 171 -5.42 -7.08 -1.24
C VAL A 171 -6.23 -8.21 -0.59
N GLY A 172 -5.89 -8.57 0.65
CA GLY A 172 -6.55 -9.63 1.39
C GLY A 172 -7.99 -9.27 1.77
N GLY A 173 -8.22 -8.03 2.18
CA GLY A 173 -9.53 -7.52 2.54
C GLY A 173 -10.48 -7.47 1.36
N ILE A 174 -10.04 -6.95 0.19
CA ILE A 174 -10.83 -6.95 -1.04
C ILE A 174 -11.24 -8.38 -1.41
N LYS A 175 -10.27 -9.29 -1.52
CA LYS A 175 -10.54 -10.70 -1.84
C LYS A 175 -11.50 -11.36 -0.85
N THR A 176 -11.42 -11.00 0.42
CA THR A 176 -12.29 -11.56 1.44
C THR A 176 -13.73 -11.04 1.31
N ILE A 177 -13.90 -9.73 1.04
CA ILE A 177 -15.21 -9.13 0.79
C ILE A 177 -15.87 -9.81 -0.42
N GLU A 178 -15.14 -9.89 -1.55
CA GLU A 178 -15.65 -10.52 -2.78
C GLU A 178 -16.03 -11.98 -2.55
N ARG A 179 -15.13 -12.77 -1.97
CA ARG A 179 -15.38 -14.19 -1.70
C ARG A 179 -16.63 -14.42 -0.85
N LYS A 180 -16.81 -13.65 0.24
CA LYS A 180 -17.97 -13.78 1.12
C LYS A 180 -19.25 -13.37 0.41
N ARG A 181 -19.22 -12.22 -0.27
CA ARG A 181 -20.35 -11.72 -1.05
C ARG A 181 -20.78 -12.73 -2.10
N ASP A 182 -19.85 -13.22 -2.89
CA ASP A 182 -20.13 -14.12 -4.01
C ASP A 182 -20.60 -15.50 -3.52
N ALA A 183 -20.05 -15.99 -2.40
CA ALA A 183 -20.51 -17.24 -1.79
C ALA A 183 -22.01 -17.16 -1.40
N VAL A 184 -22.42 -16.08 -0.77
CA VAL A 184 -23.82 -15.89 -0.38
C VAL A 184 -24.72 -15.67 -1.61
N ARG A 185 -24.30 -14.82 -2.54
CA ARG A 185 -25.05 -14.58 -3.78
C ARG A 185 -25.21 -15.85 -4.59
N PHE A 186 -24.18 -16.68 -4.71
CA PHE A 186 -24.27 -17.98 -5.36
C PHE A 186 -25.23 -18.93 -4.65
N LYS A 187 -25.19 -18.98 -3.30
CA LYS A 187 -26.09 -19.83 -2.51
C LYS A 187 -27.56 -19.51 -2.78
N TYR A 188 -27.90 -18.22 -2.80
CA TYR A 188 -29.29 -17.78 -2.97
C TYR A 188 -29.69 -17.53 -4.44
N GLY A 189 -28.74 -17.29 -5.33
CA GLY A 189 -28.98 -17.05 -6.74
C GLY A 189 -29.68 -18.21 -7.44
N LYS A 190 -29.36 -19.46 -7.09
CA LYS A 190 -30.08 -20.65 -7.60
C LYS A 190 -31.54 -20.71 -7.16
N ARG A 191 -31.85 -20.18 -5.97
CA ARG A 191 -33.20 -20.17 -5.42
C ARG A 191 -34.05 -19.01 -5.95
N MET A 192 -33.42 -17.95 -6.43
CA MET A 192 -34.10 -16.80 -7.02
C MET A 192 -34.43 -16.99 -8.51
N GLY A 193 -34.24 -18.18 -9.04
CA GLY A 193 -34.61 -18.50 -10.42
C GLY A 193 -33.68 -17.90 -11.46
N LEU A 194 -32.41 -17.68 -11.12
CA LEU A 194 -31.37 -17.29 -12.07
C LEU A 194 -31.36 -18.29 -13.23
N SER A 195 -31.86 -17.90 -14.38
CA SER A 195 -31.76 -18.68 -15.60
C SER A 195 -30.64 -18.17 -16.46
N LEU A 196 -29.64 -19.03 -16.70
CA LEU A 196 -28.62 -18.80 -17.71
C LEU A 196 -29.23 -19.20 -19.07
N ASP A 197 -29.49 -18.22 -19.92
CA ASP A 197 -29.96 -18.48 -21.30
C ASP A 197 -28.78 -18.24 -22.25
N ILE A 198 -28.41 -19.31 -22.97
CA ILE A 198 -27.33 -19.28 -23.97
C ILE A 198 -28.04 -19.31 -25.34
N GLN A 199 -28.05 -18.17 -26.01
CA GLN A 199 -28.59 -18.09 -27.37
C GLN A 199 -27.46 -18.07 -28.38
N PRO A 200 -27.38 -19.09 -29.29
CA PRO A 200 -26.44 -19.02 -30.39
C PRO A 200 -26.90 -17.92 -31.36
N ASN A 201 -26.01 -16.98 -31.63
CA ASN A 201 -26.25 -15.94 -32.64
C ASN A 201 -25.46 -16.29 -33.91
N ILE A 202 -26.17 -16.75 -34.93
CA ILE A 202 -25.58 -17.13 -36.21
C ILE A 202 -26.09 -16.14 -37.27
N ASP A 203 -25.21 -15.21 -37.66
CA ASP A 203 -25.46 -14.32 -38.80
C ASP A 203 -24.76 -14.88 -40.05
N VAL A 204 -25.53 -15.65 -40.84
CA VAL A 204 -25.04 -16.32 -42.05
C VAL A 204 -24.64 -15.29 -43.14
N THR A 205 -25.26 -14.10 -43.12
CA THR A 205 -25.01 -13.07 -44.15
C THR A 205 -23.68 -12.33 -43.90
N ARG A 206 -23.23 -12.27 -42.66
CA ARG A 206 -21.97 -11.64 -42.28
C ARG A 206 -20.88 -12.64 -41.91
N GLY A 207 -21.15 -13.93 -41.99
CA GLY A 207 -20.22 -14.97 -41.60
C GLY A 207 -19.80 -14.93 -40.12
N GLN A 208 -20.65 -14.36 -39.26
CA GLN A 208 -20.37 -14.23 -37.84
C GLN A 208 -21.04 -15.32 -37.04
N LEU A 209 -20.26 -16.07 -36.29
CA LEU A 209 -20.67 -17.03 -35.29
C LEU A 209 -20.42 -16.44 -33.91
N GLY A 210 -21.48 -16.26 -33.12
CA GLY A 210 -21.41 -15.75 -31.76
C GLY A 210 -22.36 -16.50 -30.83
N ALA A 211 -22.16 -16.37 -29.54
CA ALA A 211 -23.12 -16.82 -28.53
C ALA A 211 -23.44 -15.64 -27.62
N GLN A 212 -24.73 -15.37 -27.44
CA GLN A 212 -25.18 -14.37 -26.48
C GLN A 212 -25.54 -15.08 -25.18
N LEU A 213 -24.86 -14.69 -24.09
CA LEU A 213 -25.12 -15.19 -22.76
C LEU A 213 -25.99 -14.17 -22.04
N SER A 214 -27.24 -14.52 -21.73
CA SER A 214 -28.11 -13.67 -20.93
C SER A 214 -28.40 -14.32 -19.59
N LEU A 215 -28.10 -13.59 -18.53
CA LEU A 215 -28.51 -13.92 -17.16
C LEU A 215 -29.81 -13.16 -16.85
N ARG A 216 -30.86 -13.86 -16.57
CA ARG A 216 -32.11 -13.26 -16.05
C ARG A 216 -32.16 -13.52 -14.53
N PHE A 217 -32.36 -12.44 -13.82
CA PHE A 217 -32.55 -12.43 -12.36
C PHE A 217 -34.05 -12.45 -12.03
#